data_3d93eb652b2676a33b29aa13be80e693
#
_entry.id   3d93eb652b2676a33b29aa13be80e693
#
_cell.length_a   1.000
_cell.length_b   1.000
_cell.length_c   1.000
_cell.angle_alpha   90.00
_cell.angle_beta   90.00
_cell.angle_gamma   90.00
#
_symmetry.space_group_name_H-M   'P 1'
#
loop_
_entity.id
_entity.type
_entity.pdbx_description
1 polymer ?
#
loop_
_entity_poly.entity_id
_entity_poly.type
_entity_poly.pdbx_seq_one_letter_code
_entity_poly.pdbx_strand_id
1 'polypeptide(L)'
;MRILIADDDPQFLRALRITLGARGYEVLLARDGQHALEMAIDHKPDIILLDLGMPRLDGVKVIEAVRGWSSAPILVISGRSGSAEKVEALDAGADDYVTKPFSMDELLARIRVLTRRIGQDEVDEEPIVAFGSVWVDLAAHTVTRDGANVRLTPTEWRVLELLIRNEGRLVTRQTMLSQVWGS
;
A
#
# COMPACT_ATOMS: atom_id res chain seq x y z
N MET A 1 12.70 -1.71 -8.38
CA MET A 1 11.35 -1.74 -7.76
C MET A 1 10.33 -2.05 -8.85
N ARG A 2 9.47 -3.01 -8.59
CA ARG A 2 8.46 -3.55 -9.52
C ARG A 2 7.08 -3.02 -9.16
N ILE A 3 6.43 -2.36 -10.12
CA ILE A 3 5.09 -1.76 -9.96
C ILE A 3 4.10 -2.52 -10.83
N LEU A 4 3.05 -3.08 -10.24
CA LEU A 4 1.91 -3.60 -10.98
C LEU A 4 0.86 -2.50 -11.13
N ILE A 5 0.40 -2.25 -12.36
CA ILE A 5 -0.67 -1.30 -12.66
C ILE A 5 -1.83 -2.05 -13.27
N ALA A 6 -2.99 -1.95 -12.63
CA ALA A 6 -4.22 -2.59 -13.08
C ALA A 6 -5.28 -1.52 -13.39
N ASP A 7 -5.67 -1.44 -14.66
CA ASP A 7 -6.65 -0.48 -15.17
C ASP A 7 -7.19 -1.01 -16.51
N ASP A 8 -8.44 -0.76 -16.84
CA ASP A 8 -9.04 -1.21 -18.10
C ASP A 8 -8.81 -0.27 -19.28
N ASP A 9 -8.28 0.93 -19.03
CA ASP A 9 -7.89 1.89 -20.08
C ASP A 9 -6.47 1.61 -20.61
N PRO A 10 -6.34 1.09 -21.85
CA PRO A 10 -5.03 0.76 -22.41
C PRO A 10 -4.16 1.97 -22.68
N GLN A 11 -4.74 3.15 -22.91
CA GLN A 11 -3.99 4.39 -23.13
C GLN A 11 -3.37 4.88 -21.82
N PHE A 12 -4.14 4.82 -20.75
CA PHE A 12 -3.68 5.15 -19.41
C PHE A 12 -2.55 4.21 -18.95
N LEU A 13 -2.72 2.90 -19.12
CA LEU A 13 -1.68 1.90 -18.82
C LEU A 13 -0.38 2.18 -19.60
N ARG A 14 -0.51 2.49 -20.90
CA ARG A 14 0.65 2.79 -21.75
C ARG A 14 1.38 4.05 -21.28
N ALA A 15 0.64 5.11 -20.97
CA ALA A 15 1.21 6.37 -20.50
C ALA A 15 1.98 6.18 -19.18
N LEU A 16 1.39 5.48 -18.21
CA LEU A 16 2.06 5.19 -16.94
C LEU A 16 3.28 4.30 -17.11
N ARG A 17 3.20 3.27 -17.97
CA ARG A 17 4.36 2.42 -18.26
C ARG A 17 5.55 3.21 -18.78
N ILE A 18 5.32 4.10 -19.74
CA ILE A 18 6.38 4.95 -20.33
C ILE A 18 6.95 5.88 -19.24
N THR A 19 6.09 6.54 -18.51
CA THR A 19 6.49 7.56 -17.52
C THR A 19 7.23 6.97 -16.33
N LEU A 20 6.74 5.85 -15.79
CA LEU A 20 7.38 5.17 -14.66
C LEU A 20 8.61 4.39 -15.11
N GLY A 21 8.58 3.76 -16.29
CA GLY A 21 9.73 3.07 -16.88
C GLY A 21 10.91 4.03 -17.12
N ALA A 22 10.65 5.25 -17.58
CA ALA A 22 11.68 6.28 -17.74
C ALA A 22 12.35 6.69 -16.42
N ARG A 23 11.73 6.38 -15.28
CA ARG A 23 12.25 6.62 -13.93
C ARG A 23 12.91 5.39 -13.30
N GLY A 24 13.10 4.33 -14.09
CA GLY A 24 13.79 3.11 -13.65
C GLY A 24 12.90 2.10 -12.93
N TYR A 25 11.59 2.26 -12.94
CA TYR A 25 10.67 1.26 -12.41
C TYR A 25 10.42 0.14 -13.42
N GLU A 26 10.39 -1.10 -12.96
CA GLU A 26 9.87 -2.24 -13.72
C GLU A 26 8.35 -2.23 -13.63
N VAL A 27 7.66 -2.09 -14.75
CA VAL A 27 6.20 -1.90 -14.79
C VAL A 27 5.52 -3.12 -15.38
N LEU A 28 4.65 -3.73 -14.61
CA LEU A 28 3.74 -4.80 -14.99
C LEU A 28 2.35 -4.22 -15.23
N LEU A 29 1.64 -4.72 -16.24
CA LEU A 29 0.32 -4.22 -16.61
C LEU A 29 -0.72 -5.33 -16.55
N ALA A 30 -1.88 -5.00 -15.96
CA ALA A 30 -3.08 -5.82 -15.98
C ALA A 30 -4.27 -5.01 -16.49
N ARG A 31 -5.18 -5.63 -17.24
CA ARG A 31 -6.32 -4.96 -17.88
C ARG A 31 -7.66 -5.24 -17.21
N ASP A 32 -7.66 -6.09 -16.22
CA ASP A 32 -8.84 -6.46 -15.42
C ASP A 32 -8.39 -7.03 -14.07
N GLY A 33 -9.35 -7.18 -13.16
CA GLY A 33 -9.07 -7.63 -11.81
C GLY A 33 -8.55 -9.06 -11.71
N GLN A 34 -9.00 -9.96 -12.58
CA GLN A 34 -8.52 -11.34 -12.60
C GLN A 34 -7.04 -11.39 -13.04
N HIS A 35 -6.70 -10.69 -14.10
CA HIS A 35 -5.32 -10.57 -14.58
C HIS A 35 -4.42 -9.87 -13.55
N ALA A 36 -4.96 -8.90 -12.82
CA ALA A 36 -4.21 -8.24 -11.73
C ALA A 36 -3.81 -9.23 -10.62
N LEU A 37 -4.71 -10.14 -10.23
CA LEU A 37 -4.39 -11.17 -9.25
C LEU A 37 -3.33 -12.15 -9.76
N GLU A 38 -3.47 -12.64 -10.98
CA GLU A 38 -2.50 -13.54 -11.60
C GLU A 38 -1.10 -12.90 -11.63
N MET A 39 -1.01 -11.67 -12.12
CA MET A 39 0.25 -10.92 -12.16
C MET A 39 0.84 -10.67 -10.77
N ALA A 40 -0.01 -10.39 -9.77
CA ALA A 40 0.45 -10.16 -8.40
C ALA A 40 1.01 -11.45 -7.76
N ILE A 41 0.39 -12.60 -8.02
CA ILE A 41 0.86 -13.92 -7.54
C ILE A 41 2.19 -14.29 -8.20
N ASP A 42 2.27 -14.20 -9.53
CA ASP A 42 3.40 -14.68 -10.31
C ASP A 42 4.64 -13.80 -10.13
N HIS A 43 4.45 -12.49 -10.04
CA HIS A 43 5.55 -11.53 -10.07
C HIS A 43 5.86 -10.85 -8.73
N LYS A 44 4.99 -10.96 -7.74
CA LYS A 44 5.16 -10.37 -6.39
C LYS A 44 5.63 -8.92 -6.44
N PRO A 45 4.82 -7.99 -6.96
CA PRO A 45 5.21 -6.58 -7.11
C PRO A 45 5.47 -5.92 -5.74
N ASP A 46 6.33 -4.91 -5.75
CA ASP A 46 6.65 -4.11 -4.57
C ASP A 46 5.51 -3.14 -4.21
N ILE A 47 4.68 -2.76 -5.19
CA ILE A 47 3.48 -1.94 -5.03
C ILE A 47 2.48 -2.25 -6.13
N ILE A 48 1.18 -2.15 -5.80
CA ILE A 48 0.08 -2.32 -6.74
C ILE A 48 -0.67 -0.99 -6.88
N LEU A 49 -0.77 -0.48 -8.11
CA LEU A 49 -1.64 0.63 -8.48
C LEU A 49 -2.91 0.04 -9.10
N LEU A 50 -4.08 0.30 -8.52
CA LEU A 50 -5.30 -0.44 -8.81
C LEU A 50 -6.48 0.50 -9.09
N ASP A 51 -7.09 0.38 -10.27
CA ASP A 51 -8.41 0.98 -10.51
C ASP A 51 -9.52 0.09 -9.93
N LEU A 52 -10.58 0.73 -9.41
CA LEU A 52 -11.74 0.00 -8.86
C LEU A 52 -12.74 -0.40 -9.92
N GLY A 53 -12.82 0.36 -11.01
CA GLY A 53 -13.86 0.22 -12.04
C GLY A 53 -13.57 -0.84 -13.11
N MET A 54 -12.71 -1.80 -12.85
CA MET A 54 -12.31 -2.79 -13.84
C MET A 54 -13.38 -3.87 -14.10
N PRO A 55 -13.43 -4.42 -15.34
CA PRO A 55 -14.29 -5.56 -15.64
C PRO A 55 -13.79 -6.87 -15.00
N ARG A 56 -14.65 -7.90 -15.05
CA ARG A 56 -14.46 -9.26 -14.53
C ARG A 56 -14.43 -9.37 -13.03
N LEU A 57 -13.46 -8.75 -12.38
CA LEU A 57 -13.33 -8.73 -10.93
C LEU A 57 -13.18 -7.29 -10.46
N ASP A 58 -14.09 -6.87 -9.60
CA ASP A 58 -14.08 -5.54 -8.99
C ASP A 58 -12.81 -5.30 -8.18
N GLY A 59 -12.28 -4.06 -8.22
CA GLY A 59 -11.03 -3.72 -7.56
C GLY A 59 -11.03 -3.94 -6.05
N VAL A 60 -12.16 -3.76 -5.37
CA VAL A 60 -12.28 -4.04 -3.92
C VAL A 60 -12.04 -5.52 -3.64
N LYS A 61 -12.61 -6.42 -4.45
CA LYS A 61 -12.37 -7.86 -4.34
C LYS A 61 -10.93 -8.26 -4.65
N VAL A 62 -10.26 -7.53 -5.56
CA VAL A 62 -8.82 -7.70 -5.79
C VAL A 62 -8.03 -7.35 -4.54
N ILE A 63 -8.37 -6.23 -3.87
CA ILE A 63 -7.72 -5.82 -2.62
C ILE A 63 -7.87 -6.90 -1.55
N GLU A 64 -9.09 -7.35 -1.30
CA GLU A 64 -9.39 -8.40 -0.31
C GLU A 64 -8.61 -9.70 -0.59
N ALA A 65 -8.59 -10.13 -1.86
CA ALA A 65 -7.87 -11.33 -2.27
C ALA A 65 -6.36 -11.20 -2.08
N VAL A 66 -5.76 -10.07 -2.47
CA VAL A 66 -4.32 -9.80 -2.28
C VAL A 66 -3.97 -9.78 -0.80
N ARG A 67 -4.81 -9.18 0.04
CA ARG A 67 -4.58 -9.10 1.50
C ARG A 67 -4.57 -10.47 2.18
N GLY A 68 -5.20 -11.46 1.60
CA GLY A 68 -5.14 -12.84 2.12
C GLY A 68 -3.73 -13.45 2.12
N TRP A 69 -2.79 -12.94 1.32
CA TRP A 69 -1.44 -13.51 1.17
C TRP A 69 -0.30 -12.50 1.02
N SER A 70 -0.58 -11.22 0.83
CA SER A 70 0.44 -10.18 0.59
C SER A 70 0.19 -8.92 1.42
N SER A 71 1.28 -8.35 1.94
CA SER A 71 1.32 -7.03 2.57
C SER A 71 1.85 -5.93 1.64
N ALA A 72 2.04 -6.21 0.35
CA ALA A 72 2.47 -5.21 -0.62
C ALA A 72 1.54 -3.98 -0.59
N PRO A 73 2.07 -2.75 -0.63
CA PRO A 73 1.25 -1.55 -0.67
C PRO A 73 0.28 -1.57 -1.84
N ILE A 74 -0.95 -1.15 -1.59
CA ILE A 74 -1.98 -0.97 -2.63
C ILE A 74 -2.41 0.49 -2.64
N LEU A 75 -2.14 1.17 -3.74
CA LEU A 75 -2.60 2.52 -4.04
C LEU A 75 -3.75 2.44 -5.04
N VAL A 76 -4.93 2.83 -4.61
CA VAL A 76 -6.10 2.90 -5.49
C VAL A 76 -6.01 4.17 -6.35
N ILE A 77 -6.25 4.03 -7.65
CA ILE A 77 -6.29 5.12 -8.62
C ILE A 77 -7.64 5.02 -9.33
N SER A 78 -8.59 5.86 -9.00
CA SER A 78 -9.94 5.74 -9.55
C SER A 78 -10.54 7.08 -9.96
N GLY A 79 -11.37 7.07 -11.02
CA GLY A 79 -12.23 8.19 -11.40
C GLY A 79 -13.43 8.39 -10.47
N ARG A 80 -13.67 7.42 -9.59
CA ARG A 80 -14.75 7.51 -8.59
C ARG A 80 -14.30 8.37 -7.43
N SER A 81 -14.98 9.49 -7.21
CA SER A 81 -14.64 10.48 -6.17
C SER A 81 -15.55 10.40 -4.94
N GLY A 82 -16.47 9.43 -4.92
CA GLY A 82 -17.39 9.22 -3.80
C GLY A 82 -16.67 8.87 -2.49
N SER A 83 -17.07 9.52 -1.40
CA SER A 83 -16.49 9.21 -0.08
C SER A 83 -16.75 7.76 0.36
N ALA A 84 -17.89 7.19 -0.03
CA ALA A 84 -18.25 5.82 0.31
C ALA A 84 -17.33 4.79 -0.34
N GLU A 85 -17.04 4.94 -1.64
CA GLU A 85 -16.13 4.04 -2.37
C GLU A 85 -14.69 4.14 -1.88
N LYS A 86 -14.26 5.35 -1.50
CA LYS A 86 -12.95 5.55 -0.88
C LYS A 86 -12.85 4.82 0.46
N VAL A 87 -13.86 4.94 1.30
CA VAL A 87 -13.91 4.24 2.60
C VAL A 87 -13.93 2.73 2.38
N GLU A 88 -14.76 2.23 1.46
CA GLU A 88 -14.84 0.80 1.15
C GLU A 88 -13.48 0.22 0.72
N ALA A 89 -12.77 0.92 -0.18
CA ALA A 89 -11.44 0.49 -0.62
C ALA A 89 -10.41 0.47 0.51
N LEU A 90 -10.42 1.49 1.38
CA LEU A 90 -9.52 1.56 2.54
C LEU A 90 -9.85 0.49 3.58
N ASP A 91 -11.14 0.23 3.84
CA ASP A 91 -11.59 -0.82 4.75
C ASP A 91 -11.24 -2.23 4.22
N ALA A 92 -11.27 -2.41 2.89
CA ALA A 92 -10.84 -3.66 2.25
C ALA A 92 -9.32 -3.89 2.36
N GLY A 93 -8.53 -2.87 2.70
CA GLY A 93 -7.10 -2.96 2.93
C GLY A 93 -6.21 -2.18 1.97
N ALA A 94 -6.77 -1.23 1.19
CA ALA A 94 -5.94 -0.27 0.44
C ALA A 94 -5.20 0.66 1.41
N ASP A 95 -3.98 1.03 1.04
CA ASP A 95 -3.11 1.89 1.87
C ASP A 95 -3.30 3.37 1.59
N ASP A 96 -3.68 3.72 0.37
CA ASP A 96 -3.95 5.10 -0.04
C ASP A 96 -4.86 5.14 -1.28
N TYR A 97 -5.36 6.32 -1.61
CA TYR A 97 -6.33 6.54 -2.68
C TYR A 97 -6.03 7.84 -3.43
N VAL A 98 -5.98 7.77 -4.76
CA VAL A 98 -5.83 8.92 -5.65
C VAL A 98 -7.01 9.00 -6.60
N THR A 99 -7.62 10.18 -6.70
CA THR A 99 -8.74 10.41 -7.61
C THR A 99 -8.24 10.94 -8.95
N LYS A 100 -8.68 10.35 -10.05
CA LYS A 100 -8.46 10.87 -11.41
C LYS A 100 -9.33 12.12 -11.65
N PRO A 101 -8.80 13.21 -12.27
CA PRO A 101 -7.42 13.37 -12.75
C PRO A 101 -6.46 13.76 -11.62
N PHE A 102 -5.23 13.31 -11.70
CA PHE A 102 -4.13 13.62 -10.76
C PHE A 102 -2.88 14.05 -11.53
N SER A 103 -1.95 14.71 -10.83
CA SER A 103 -0.64 15.02 -11.41
C SER A 103 0.32 13.83 -11.26
N MET A 104 1.27 13.71 -12.19
CA MET A 104 2.31 12.67 -12.09
C MET A 104 3.17 12.84 -10.83
N ASP A 105 3.41 14.08 -10.41
CA ASP A 105 4.18 14.39 -9.21
C ASP A 105 3.46 13.92 -7.94
N GLU A 106 2.12 14.06 -7.89
CA GLU A 106 1.30 13.52 -6.81
C GLU A 106 1.39 12.00 -6.75
N LEU A 107 1.21 11.30 -7.88
CA LEU A 107 1.31 9.86 -7.96
C LEU A 107 2.69 9.36 -7.48
N LEU A 108 3.76 9.98 -7.98
CA LEU A 108 5.13 9.62 -7.59
C LEU A 108 5.42 9.88 -6.11
N ALA A 109 4.89 10.97 -5.55
CA ALA A 109 5.02 11.26 -4.12
C ALA A 109 4.37 10.17 -3.27
N ARG A 110 3.15 9.72 -3.63
CA ARG A 110 2.45 8.64 -2.93
C ARG A 110 3.16 7.30 -3.06
N ILE A 111 3.65 6.97 -4.26
CA ILE A 111 4.47 5.76 -4.47
C ILE A 111 5.68 5.78 -3.54
N ARG A 112 6.43 6.90 -3.49
CA ARG A 112 7.60 7.02 -2.59
C ARG A 112 7.24 6.85 -1.12
N VAL A 113 6.13 7.46 -0.67
CA VAL A 113 5.68 7.34 0.73
C VAL A 113 5.33 5.88 1.06
N LEU A 114 4.60 5.20 0.17
CA LEU A 114 4.17 3.82 0.40
C LEU A 114 5.32 2.80 0.30
N THR A 115 6.34 3.11 -0.49
CA THR A 115 7.47 2.19 -0.74
C THR A 115 8.75 2.58 -0.01
N ARG A 116 8.74 3.68 0.74
CA ARG A 116 9.93 4.20 1.44
C ARG A 116 10.63 3.15 2.31
N ARG A 117 9.91 2.13 2.78
CA ARG A 117 10.41 1.07 3.66
C ARG A 117 11.00 -0.14 2.93
N ILE A 118 10.85 -0.19 1.59
CA ILE A 118 11.37 -1.32 0.78
C ILE A 118 12.88 -1.17 0.50
N GLY A 119 13.48 0.00 0.77
CA GLY A 119 14.85 0.32 0.37
C GLY A 119 15.71 1.09 1.37
N GLN A 120 15.36 1.17 2.64
CA GLN A 120 16.20 1.85 3.65
C GLN A 120 16.85 0.86 4.59
N ASP A 121 18.06 0.40 4.20
CA ASP A 121 19.11 0.02 5.14
C ASP A 121 19.81 1.32 5.62
N GLU A 122 19.17 2.14 6.42
CA GLU A 122 19.83 3.12 7.27
C GLU A 122 19.60 2.74 8.71
N VAL A 123 20.71 2.34 9.32
CA VAL A 123 20.84 1.96 10.72
C VAL A 123 20.66 3.19 11.60
N ASP A 124 19.41 3.53 11.91
CA ASP A 124 19.10 4.18 13.15
C ASP A 124 18.80 3.07 14.17
N GLU A 125 19.56 3.02 15.26
CA GLU A 125 19.32 2.10 16.37
C GLU A 125 17.99 2.49 17.06
N GLU A 126 16.87 2.21 16.41
CA GLU A 126 15.57 2.34 17.05
C GLU A 126 15.31 1.12 17.96
N PRO A 127 14.77 1.34 19.15
CA PRO A 127 14.67 0.30 20.17
C PRO A 127 13.75 -0.84 19.72
N ILE A 128 14.13 -2.06 20.05
CA ILE A 128 13.24 -3.22 20.00
C ILE A 128 12.24 -3.08 21.14
N VAL A 129 10.96 -3.04 20.81
CA VAL A 129 9.88 -2.94 21.79
C VAL A 129 9.22 -4.29 21.98
N ALA A 130 9.09 -4.73 23.23
CA ALA A 130 8.48 -5.99 23.57
C ALA A 130 7.25 -5.79 24.47
N PHE A 131 6.14 -6.45 24.13
CA PHE A 131 4.95 -6.51 24.97
C PHE A 131 4.32 -7.90 24.91
N GLY A 132 4.35 -8.59 26.06
CA GLY A 132 3.95 -10.00 26.12
C GLY A 132 4.84 -10.89 25.25
N SER A 133 4.23 -11.65 24.36
CA SER A 133 4.95 -12.51 23.40
C SER A 133 5.25 -11.83 22.06
N VAL A 134 4.95 -10.52 21.94
CA VAL A 134 5.16 -9.74 20.72
C VAL A 134 6.44 -8.93 20.83
N TRP A 135 7.28 -9.03 19.80
CA TRP A 135 8.51 -8.26 19.64
C TRP A 135 8.42 -7.44 18.37
N VAL A 136 8.66 -6.15 18.49
CA VAL A 136 8.64 -5.19 17.37
C VAL A 136 10.02 -4.59 17.22
N ASP A 137 10.67 -4.86 16.10
CA ASP A 137 11.90 -4.19 15.71
C ASP A 137 11.53 -3.05 14.78
N LEU A 138 11.63 -1.82 15.28
CA LEU A 138 11.27 -0.62 14.53
C LEU A 138 12.27 -0.32 13.42
N ALA A 139 13.55 -0.66 13.62
CA ALA A 139 14.59 -0.47 12.62
C ALA A 139 14.45 -1.49 11.47
N ALA A 140 14.33 -2.77 11.80
CA ALA A 140 14.16 -3.83 10.80
C ALA A 140 12.73 -3.91 10.23
N HIS A 141 11.77 -3.16 10.76
CA HIS A 141 10.35 -3.21 10.39
C HIS A 141 9.77 -4.64 10.47
N THR A 142 10.11 -5.35 11.53
CA THR A 142 9.64 -6.71 11.75
C THR A 142 8.84 -6.82 13.04
N VAL A 143 7.82 -7.66 12.99
CA VAL A 143 7.02 -8.03 14.15
C VAL A 143 7.06 -9.54 14.27
N THR A 144 7.36 -10.03 15.47
CA THR A 144 7.26 -11.45 15.78
C THR A 144 6.31 -11.66 16.96
N ARG A 145 5.55 -12.74 16.92
CA ARG A 145 4.71 -13.20 18.02
C ARG A 145 4.99 -14.67 18.27
N ASP A 146 5.32 -15.03 19.50
CA ASP A 146 5.71 -16.39 19.88
C ASP A 146 6.83 -16.97 18.99
N GLY A 147 7.75 -16.09 18.53
CA GLY A 147 8.85 -16.44 17.63
C GLY A 147 8.49 -16.55 16.14
N ALA A 148 7.23 -16.42 15.77
CA ALA A 148 6.78 -16.43 14.38
C ALA A 148 6.63 -15.00 13.82
N ASN A 149 7.06 -14.79 12.57
CA ASN A 149 6.91 -13.50 11.90
C ASN A 149 5.43 -13.18 11.64
N VAL A 150 5.02 -11.96 12.00
CA VAL A 150 3.71 -11.39 11.70
C VAL A 150 3.84 -10.42 10.54
N ARG A 151 3.07 -10.65 9.47
CA ARG A 151 3.02 -9.73 8.34
C ARG A 151 2.07 -8.58 8.64
N LEU A 152 2.55 -7.36 8.49
CA LEU A 152 1.73 -6.15 8.54
C LEU A 152 1.75 -5.45 7.19
N THR A 153 0.61 -4.90 6.80
CA THR A 153 0.54 -3.97 5.68
C THR A 153 1.22 -2.64 6.05
N PRO A 154 1.60 -1.80 5.09
CA PRO A 154 2.16 -0.48 5.39
C PRO A 154 1.28 0.39 6.32
N THR A 155 -0.04 0.30 6.17
CA THR A 155 -0.97 1.04 7.02
C THR A 155 -1.00 0.51 8.44
N GLU A 156 -1.09 -0.81 8.62
CA GLU A 156 -1.02 -1.45 9.94
C GLU A 156 0.30 -1.15 10.65
N TRP A 157 1.41 -1.15 9.89
CA TRP A 157 2.71 -0.76 10.43
C TRP A 157 2.70 0.68 10.93
N ARG A 158 2.20 1.64 10.14
CA ARG A 158 2.10 3.06 10.55
C ARG A 158 1.26 3.24 11.81
N VAL A 159 0.16 2.50 11.94
CA VAL A 159 -0.65 2.51 13.16
C VAL A 159 0.15 1.97 14.36
N LEU A 160 0.82 0.84 14.21
CA LEU A 160 1.63 0.22 15.26
C LEU A 160 2.75 1.16 15.71
N GLU A 161 3.53 1.72 14.79
CA GLU A 161 4.60 2.67 15.06
C GLU A 161 4.08 3.93 15.78
N LEU A 162 2.95 4.49 15.32
CA LEU A 162 2.30 5.62 15.95
C LEU A 162 1.95 5.32 17.43
N LEU A 163 1.40 4.16 17.69
CA LEU A 163 1.03 3.76 19.05
C LEU A 163 2.26 3.56 19.93
N ILE A 164 3.31 2.90 19.43
CA ILE A 164 4.57 2.70 20.15
C ILE A 164 5.23 4.03 20.49
N ARG A 165 5.32 4.97 19.54
CA ARG A 165 5.92 6.30 19.75
C ARG A 165 5.11 7.18 20.71
N ASN A 166 3.88 6.84 20.98
CA ASN A 166 2.99 7.52 21.93
C ASN A 166 2.66 6.64 23.14
N GLU A 167 3.52 5.73 23.53
CA GLU A 167 3.33 4.89 24.71
C GLU A 167 3.00 5.74 25.96
N GLY A 168 1.97 5.32 26.69
CA GLY A 168 1.49 6.05 27.87
C GLY A 168 0.67 7.33 27.56
N ARG A 169 0.42 7.64 26.29
CA ARG A 169 -0.37 8.81 25.88
C ARG A 169 -1.61 8.38 25.11
N LEU A 170 -2.69 9.16 25.23
CA LEU A 170 -3.90 8.92 24.47
C LEU A 170 -3.70 9.34 23.00
N VAL A 171 -3.82 8.40 22.06
CA VAL A 171 -3.88 8.69 20.64
C VAL A 171 -5.35 8.79 20.23
N THR A 172 -5.78 9.99 19.84
CA THR A 172 -7.16 10.21 19.43
C THR A 172 -7.40 9.66 18.02
N ARG A 173 -8.67 9.34 17.69
CA ARG A 173 -9.04 8.96 16.33
C ARG A 173 -8.61 9.99 15.28
N GLN A 174 -8.75 11.27 15.60
CA GLN A 174 -8.36 12.35 14.69
C GLN A 174 -6.84 12.37 14.45
N THR A 175 -6.03 12.20 15.50
CA THR A 175 -4.57 12.08 15.40
C THR A 175 -4.19 10.88 14.54
N MET A 176 -4.85 9.73 14.75
CA MET A 176 -4.60 8.52 13.99
C MET A 176 -4.91 8.73 12.52
N LEU A 177 -6.09 9.29 12.18
CA LEU A 177 -6.47 9.57 10.80
C LEU A 177 -5.51 10.53 10.12
N SER A 178 -5.12 11.63 10.78
CA SER A 178 -4.22 12.62 10.17
C SER A 178 -2.80 12.10 9.97
N GLN A 179 -2.26 11.31 10.88
CA GLN A 179 -0.89 10.81 10.80
C GLN A 179 -0.73 9.55 9.96
N VAL A 180 -1.73 8.70 9.91
CA VAL A 180 -1.67 7.45 9.12
C VAL A 180 -2.11 7.67 7.68
N TRP A 181 -3.15 8.46 7.44
CA TRP A 181 -3.72 8.67 6.09
C TRP A 181 -3.50 10.06 5.52
N GLY A 182 -3.06 11.02 6.33
CA GLY A 182 -2.94 12.41 5.91
C GLY A 182 -4.31 13.09 5.74
N SER A 183 -4.53 14.24 6.26
CA SER A 183 -5.73 15.06 5.98
C SER A 183 -5.46 15.98 4.80
#